data_16dfef0a7eb6bc77d4bb2ddf0ee76ca1
#
_entry.id   16dfef0a7eb6bc77d4bb2ddf0ee76ca1
#
_cell.length_a   1.000
_cell.length_b   1.000
_cell.length_c   1.000
_cell.angle_alpha   90.00
_cell.angle_beta   90.00
_cell.angle_gamma   90.00
#
_symmetry.space_group_name_H-M   'P 1'
#
loop_
_entity.id
_entity.type
_entity.pdbx_description
1 polymer ?
#
loop_
_entity_poly.entity_id
_entity_poly.type
_entity_poly.pdbx_seq_one_letter_code
_entity_poly.pdbx_strand_id
1 'polypeptide(L)'
;MKTTDRTAVAMGLDVHRQFSTVTARNAEGKIAWRERLEHEDRDDLRKHLATWPRGMPVILESSFGWEWMCEELEQAGLEPQLASSRKVAAWRNARGMAKSNRTDADLLSELGRQTDRWWQVWLPPPEVRDRREWMRYRMSLVGLQTGLKNRVHAILHRHGILHDFADLFGAPGRRMLTRLANDAKNPRLRESGRATLKGYLQLLDHLRRQIAVVTRTIYRHLRVTPQAKRLQGLPGVGPILAHTILAEVGDFGRFRSARHLSSYSLLAPRAFDTGEETDEAPKGRHVGHMGRRTLKWAWIEAGHGAVRRGGRFREVFDRYTDGGKQNRNRGYILVGHELCRTAYAISKKETEYRDDPPARPGSSKKGAASREHARRRRAKSQNSRPGTGQPDPPMVAVG
;
A
#
# COMPACT_ATOMS: atom_id res chain seq x y z
N MET A 1 18.21 32.09 -28.84
CA MET A 1 18.62 30.75 -28.36
C MET A 1 19.83 30.92 -27.45
N LYS A 2 19.68 30.81 -26.14
CA LYS A 2 20.83 30.72 -25.23
C LYS A 2 21.48 29.38 -25.46
N THR A 3 22.74 29.39 -25.83
CA THR A 3 23.58 28.17 -25.99
C THR A 3 23.49 27.38 -24.71
N THR A 4 22.86 26.20 -24.73
CA THR A 4 22.88 25.25 -23.64
C THR A 4 24.35 24.91 -23.37
N ASP A 5 24.85 25.31 -22.22
CA ASP A 5 26.23 25.03 -21.83
C ASP A 5 26.40 23.51 -21.75
N ARG A 6 27.15 22.94 -22.68
CA ARG A 6 27.39 21.50 -22.82
C ARG A 6 28.16 20.89 -21.64
N THR A 7 28.56 21.72 -20.67
CA THR A 7 29.26 21.27 -19.46
C THR A 7 28.31 20.74 -18.37
N ALA A 8 26.99 20.84 -18.55
CA ALA A 8 26.01 20.31 -17.60
C ALA A 8 26.10 18.78 -17.49
N VAL A 9 26.08 18.27 -16.28
CA VAL A 9 26.14 16.82 -15.96
C VAL A 9 24.90 16.30 -15.23
N ALA A 10 24.06 17.21 -14.71
CA ALA A 10 22.79 16.88 -14.05
C ALA A 10 21.84 18.04 -14.09
N MET A 11 20.54 17.76 -14.18
CA MET A 11 19.46 18.74 -14.16
C MET A 11 18.48 18.46 -13.02
N GLY A 12 17.97 19.51 -12.41
CA GLY A 12 16.83 19.46 -11.50
C GLY A 12 15.61 20.11 -12.14
N LEU A 13 14.48 19.46 -12.10
CA LEU A 13 13.24 19.90 -12.73
C LEU A 13 12.11 19.96 -11.68
N ASP A 14 11.69 21.18 -11.34
CA ASP A 14 10.52 21.39 -10.49
C ASP A 14 9.28 21.57 -11.38
N VAL A 15 8.42 20.53 -11.42
CA VAL A 15 7.29 20.42 -12.34
C VAL A 15 6.04 21.04 -11.74
N HIS A 16 5.50 22.07 -12.38
CA HIS A 16 4.21 22.69 -12.08
C HIS A 16 3.16 22.38 -13.15
N ARG A 17 1.96 22.92 -12.98
CA ARG A 17 0.86 22.65 -13.91
C ARG A 17 1.08 23.25 -15.30
N GLN A 18 1.57 24.49 -15.37
CA GLN A 18 1.70 25.27 -16.61
C GLN A 18 3.15 25.41 -17.07
N PHE A 19 4.10 25.21 -16.20
CA PHE A 19 5.52 25.36 -16.50
C PHE A 19 6.35 24.47 -15.58
N SER A 20 7.62 24.31 -15.92
CA SER A 20 8.64 23.74 -15.04
C SER A 20 9.80 24.73 -14.88
N THR A 21 10.41 24.72 -13.70
CA THR A 21 11.67 25.43 -13.45
C THR A 21 12.83 24.44 -13.54
N VAL A 22 13.82 24.77 -14.34
CA VAL A 22 15.00 23.94 -14.60
C VAL A 22 16.24 24.60 -14.04
N THR A 23 17.11 23.81 -13.41
CA THR A 23 18.47 24.18 -13.06
C THR A 23 19.41 23.09 -13.51
N ALA A 24 20.42 23.45 -14.31
CA ALA A 24 21.49 22.58 -14.73
C ALA A 24 22.78 22.88 -13.99
N ARG A 25 23.53 21.82 -13.62
CA ARG A 25 24.83 21.93 -12.94
C ARG A 25 25.92 21.23 -13.73
N ASN A 26 27.10 21.83 -13.68
CA ASN A 26 28.32 21.24 -14.24
C ASN A 26 28.99 20.26 -13.23
N ALA A 27 30.11 19.64 -13.64
CA ALA A 27 30.85 18.66 -12.84
C ALA A 27 31.37 19.25 -11.52
N GLU A 28 31.73 20.53 -11.48
CA GLU A 28 32.22 21.24 -10.31
C GLU A 28 31.08 21.63 -9.34
N GLY A 29 29.79 21.41 -9.73
CA GLY A 29 28.62 21.73 -8.92
C GLY A 29 28.14 23.16 -9.06
N LYS A 30 28.76 23.96 -9.92
CA LYS A 30 28.29 25.29 -10.23
C LYS A 30 27.07 25.23 -11.14
N ILE A 31 26.19 26.19 -11.01
CA ILE A 31 25.03 26.30 -11.87
C ILE A 31 25.49 26.78 -13.24
N ALA A 32 25.33 25.90 -14.24
CA ALA A 32 25.63 26.21 -15.63
C ALA A 32 24.58 27.16 -16.23
N TRP A 33 23.31 26.83 -16.04
CA TRP A 33 22.19 27.65 -16.52
C TRP A 33 20.90 27.36 -15.75
N ARG A 34 19.91 28.22 -15.89
CA ARG A 34 18.53 28.05 -15.43
C ARG A 34 17.58 28.51 -16.53
N GLU A 35 16.45 27.85 -16.61
CA GLU A 35 15.37 28.26 -17.50
C GLU A 35 14.00 27.90 -16.95
N ARG A 36 12.98 28.43 -17.60
CA ARG A 36 11.59 28.10 -17.38
C ARG A 36 11.05 27.46 -18.66
N LEU A 37 10.46 26.27 -18.53
CA LEU A 37 9.82 25.55 -19.61
C LEU A 37 8.33 25.74 -19.52
N GLU A 38 7.71 26.31 -20.55
CA GLU A 38 6.25 26.39 -20.63
C GLU A 38 5.68 25.05 -21.11
N HIS A 39 4.47 24.70 -20.65
CA HIS A 39 3.82 23.44 -20.99
C HIS A 39 2.63 23.59 -21.92
N GLU A 40 2.35 24.80 -22.40
CA GLU A 40 1.19 25.14 -23.22
C GLU A 40 1.22 24.35 -24.55
N ASP A 41 2.37 24.32 -25.20
CA ASP A 41 2.60 23.54 -26.42
C ASP A 41 3.54 22.34 -26.15
N ARG A 42 2.99 21.15 -26.29
CA ARG A 42 3.73 19.89 -26.07
C ARG A 42 4.77 19.60 -27.15
N ASP A 43 4.50 20.00 -28.38
CA ASP A 43 5.41 19.76 -29.49
C ASP A 43 6.63 20.70 -29.40
N ASP A 44 6.42 21.92 -28.97
CA ASP A 44 7.52 22.87 -28.72
C ASP A 44 8.33 22.43 -27.48
N LEU A 45 7.68 21.94 -26.43
CA LEU A 45 8.37 21.34 -25.28
C LEU A 45 9.26 20.18 -25.73
N ARG A 46 8.75 19.24 -26.54
CA ARG A 46 9.55 18.10 -27.06
C ARG A 46 10.75 18.54 -27.90
N LYS A 47 10.54 19.50 -28.81
CA LYS A 47 11.63 20.10 -29.60
C LYS A 47 12.71 20.71 -28.69
N HIS A 48 12.28 21.40 -27.65
CA HIS A 48 13.20 22.00 -26.67
C HIS A 48 13.98 20.93 -25.91
N LEU A 49 13.30 19.93 -25.31
CA LEU A 49 13.93 18.83 -24.60
C LEU A 49 14.92 18.04 -25.48
N ALA A 50 14.63 17.89 -26.77
CA ALA A 50 15.53 17.21 -27.73
C ALA A 50 16.84 17.99 -27.98
N THR A 51 16.94 19.26 -27.58
CA THR A 51 18.19 20.05 -27.65
C THR A 51 19.16 19.73 -26.51
N TRP A 52 18.67 19.07 -25.43
CA TRP A 52 19.50 18.72 -24.28
C TRP A 52 20.38 17.50 -24.60
N PRO A 53 21.55 17.35 -23.95
CA PRO A 53 22.44 16.21 -24.19
C PRO A 53 21.74 14.89 -23.85
N ARG A 54 21.77 13.94 -24.79
CA ARG A 54 21.19 12.60 -24.58
C ARG A 54 21.85 11.88 -23.39
N GLY A 55 21.07 11.08 -22.67
CA GLY A 55 21.53 10.39 -21.47
C GLY A 55 21.73 11.30 -20.26
N MET A 56 21.35 12.58 -20.36
CA MET A 56 21.43 13.52 -19.23
C MET A 56 20.48 13.11 -18.11
N PRO A 57 20.95 12.91 -16.87
CA PRO A 57 20.09 12.67 -15.72
C PRO A 57 19.27 13.91 -15.36
N VAL A 58 17.96 13.77 -15.36
CA VAL A 58 17.00 14.82 -14.99
C VAL A 58 16.24 14.37 -13.74
N ILE A 59 16.49 15.06 -12.64
CA ILE A 59 15.90 14.73 -11.34
C ILE A 59 14.63 15.56 -11.15
N LEU A 60 13.52 14.89 -10.86
CA LEU A 60 12.24 15.54 -10.56
C LEU A 60 11.58 14.90 -9.34
N GLU A 61 10.73 15.64 -8.64
CA GLU A 61 10.01 15.11 -7.50
C GLU A 61 8.92 14.12 -7.91
N SER A 62 8.69 13.09 -7.10
CA SER A 62 7.55 12.16 -7.22
C SER A 62 6.24 12.81 -6.74
N SER A 63 5.95 14.02 -7.20
CA SER A 63 4.80 14.86 -6.87
C SER A 63 3.78 14.87 -8.01
N PHE A 64 3.01 15.96 -8.15
CA PHE A 64 2.06 16.14 -9.24
C PHE A 64 2.80 16.27 -10.59
N GLY A 65 2.27 15.62 -11.63
CA GLY A 65 2.75 15.78 -13.01
C GLY A 65 4.04 15.02 -13.38
N TRP A 66 4.66 14.30 -12.46
CA TRP A 66 5.90 13.57 -12.75
C TRP A 66 5.76 12.55 -13.89
N GLU A 67 4.60 11.93 -14.02
CA GLU A 67 4.40 10.79 -14.92
C GLU A 67 4.53 11.20 -16.38
N TRP A 68 3.75 12.20 -16.78
CA TRP A 68 3.81 12.71 -18.15
C TRP A 68 5.13 13.40 -18.49
N MET A 69 5.74 14.09 -17.50
CA MET A 69 7.04 14.73 -17.73
C MET A 69 8.14 13.67 -17.91
N CYS A 70 8.12 12.58 -17.14
CA CYS A 70 9.03 11.46 -17.36
C CYS A 70 8.89 10.87 -18.77
N GLU A 71 7.67 10.77 -19.30
CA GLU A 71 7.43 10.28 -20.67
C GLU A 71 8.04 11.20 -21.73
N GLU A 72 7.87 12.51 -21.58
CA GLU A 72 8.48 13.49 -22.49
C GLU A 72 10.01 13.46 -22.42
N LEU A 73 10.57 13.33 -21.22
CA LEU A 73 12.02 13.21 -21.03
C LEU A 73 12.57 11.90 -21.62
N GLU A 74 11.90 10.76 -21.39
CA GLU A 74 12.26 9.45 -21.95
C GLU A 74 12.23 9.49 -23.49
N GLN A 75 11.20 10.11 -24.09
CA GLN A 75 11.08 10.27 -25.55
C GLN A 75 12.17 11.17 -26.15
N ALA A 76 12.61 12.17 -25.40
CA ALA A 76 13.75 13.02 -25.80
C ALA A 76 15.12 12.34 -25.61
N GLY A 77 15.17 11.11 -25.10
CA GLY A 77 16.41 10.36 -24.84
C GLY A 77 17.17 10.84 -23.60
N LEU A 78 16.47 11.42 -22.64
CA LEU A 78 16.99 11.86 -21.35
C LEU A 78 16.73 10.77 -20.30
N GLU A 79 17.40 10.86 -19.13
CA GLU A 79 17.27 9.89 -18.04
C GLU A 79 16.51 10.47 -16.84
N PRO A 80 15.17 10.40 -16.81
CA PRO A 80 14.41 10.89 -15.67
C PRO A 80 14.67 10.04 -14.42
N GLN A 81 14.89 10.71 -13.30
CA GLN A 81 15.09 10.10 -12.00
C GLN A 81 14.14 10.74 -10.97
N LEU A 82 13.35 9.92 -10.29
CA LEU A 82 12.40 10.41 -9.31
C LEU A 82 13.03 10.56 -7.93
N ALA A 83 12.87 11.74 -7.35
CA ALA A 83 13.20 12.01 -5.95
C ALA A 83 11.95 11.93 -5.06
N SER A 84 12.13 11.42 -3.85
CA SER A 84 11.06 11.43 -2.83
C SER A 84 10.81 12.84 -2.34
N SER A 85 9.64 13.42 -2.62
CA SER A 85 9.25 14.78 -2.21
C SER A 85 9.43 15.01 -0.71
N ARG A 86 9.18 13.98 0.12
CA ARG A 86 9.39 14.06 1.57
C ARG A 86 10.85 14.16 1.97
N LYS A 87 11.72 13.38 1.32
CA LYS A 87 13.15 13.42 1.60
C LYS A 87 13.77 14.72 1.13
N VAL A 88 13.34 15.21 -0.04
CA VAL A 88 13.77 16.52 -0.56
C VAL A 88 13.32 17.64 0.38
N ALA A 89 12.06 17.63 0.82
CA ALA A 89 11.55 18.62 1.78
C ALA A 89 12.29 18.58 3.12
N ALA A 90 12.57 17.37 3.66
CA ALA A 90 13.33 17.22 4.88
C ALA A 90 14.78 17.76 4.73
N TRP A 91 15.40 17.50 3.59
CA TRP A 91 16.75 17.97 3.30
C TRP A 91 16.80 19.51 3.11
N ARG A 92 15.82 20.09 2.43
CA ARG A 92 15.66 21.54 2.34
C ARG A 92 15.52 22.19 3.71
N ASN A 93 14.63 21.63 4.56
CA ASN A 93 14.40 22.16 5.91
C ASN A 93 15.64 22.07 6.79
N ALA A 94 16.39 20.95 6.71
CA ALA A 94 17.65 20.77 7.47
C ALA A 94 18.73 21.81 7.08
N ARG A 95 18.65 22.38 5.89
CA ARG A 95 19.54 23.45 5.41
C ARG A 95 18.99 24.86 5.66
N GLY A 96 17.85 24.99 6.31
CA GLY A 96 17.22 26.30 6.55
C GLY A 96 16.79 27.04 5.27
N MET A 97 16.62 26.32 4.14
CA MET A 97 16.32 26.95 2.85
C MET A 97 14.82 27.22 2.71
N ALA A 98 14.49 28.44 2.27
CA ALA A 98 13.11 28.79 1.95
C ALA A 98 12.58 27.97 0.76
N LYS A 99 11.28 27.63 0.77
CA LYS A 99 10.62 26.98 -0.34
C LYS A 99 10.37 27.99 -1.47
N SER A 100 10.91 27.69 -2.64
CA SER A 100 10.60 28.38 -3.90
C SER A 100 10.88 27.43 -5.07
N ASN A 101 10.25 27.66 -6.21
CA ASN A 101 10.45 26.84 -7.42
C ASN A 101 11.94 26.78 -7.82
N ARG A 102 12.62 27.91 -7.69
CA ARG A 102 14.06 28.01 -7.97
C ARG A 102 14.88 27.20 -6.99
N THR A 103 14.59 27.31 -5.70
CA THR A 103 15.28 26.54 -4.65
C THR A 103 15.07 25.04 -4.83
N ASP A 104 13.83 24.61 -5.19
CA ASP A 104 13.50 23.22 -5.37
C ASP A 104 14.22 22.65 -6.61
N ALA A 105 14.26 23.36 -7.74
CA ALA A 105 15.04 22.96 -8.92
C ALA A 105 16.55 22.93 -8.64
N ASP A 106 17.09 23.91 -7.88
CA ASP A 106 18.50 23.94 -7.49
C ASP A 106 18.88 22.70 -6.63
N LEU A 107 18.03 22.35 -5.66
CA LEU A 107 18.21 21.17 -4.82
C LEU A 107 18.15 19.87 -5.63
N LEU A 108 17.18 19.74 -6.53
CA LEU A 108 17.04 18.58 -7.39
C LEU A 108 18.29 18.39 -8.29
N SER A 109 18.80 19.48 -8.87
CA SER A 109 20.04 19.43 -9.69
C SER A 109 21.26 19.00 -8.88
N GLU A 110 21.32 19.35 -7.59
CA GLU A 110 22.39 18.92 -6.70
C GLU A 110 22.31 17.43 -6.36
N LEU A 111 21.07 16.88 -6.21
CA LEU A 111 20.84 15.45 -5.99
C LEU A 111 21.37 14.59 -7.15
N GLY A 112 21.24 15.07 -8.39
CA GLY A 112 21.72 14.34 -9.58
C GLY A 112 23.23 14.09 -9.62
N ARG A 113 23.98 14.86 -8.83
CA ARG A 113 25.45 14.71 -8.71
C ARG A 113 25.89 13.78 -7.56
N GLN A 114 24.94 13.41 -6.68
CA GLN A 114 25.26 12.56 -5.53
C GLN A 114 25.36 11.10 -5.94
N THR A 115 26.44 10.43 -5.54
CA THR A 115 26.64 8.98 -5.74
C THR A 115 25.72 8.15 -4.83
N ASP A 116 25.44 8.66 -3.62
CA ASP A 116 24.47 8.06 -2.70
C ASP A 116 23.05 8.52 -3.06
N ARG A 117 22.31 7.60 -3.64
CA ARG A 117 20.94 7.85 -4.13
C ARG A 117 19.87 7.63 -3.03
N TRP A 118 20.14 8.02 -1.81
CA TRP A 118 19.22 7.92 -0.67
C TRP A 118 17.85 8.54 -0.91
N TRP A 119 17.78 9.55 -1.78
CA TRP A 119 16.60 10.31 -2.16
C TRP A 119 15.75 9.62 -3.21
N GLN A 120 16.34 8.71 -4.00
CA GLN A 120 15.69 8.14 -5.17
C GLN A 120 14.49 7.26 -4.81
N VAL A 121 13.45 7.36 -5.60
CA VAL A 121 12.33 6.43 -5.63
C VAL A 121 12.29 5.73 -6.98
N TRP A 122 11.79 4.51 -6.96
CA TRP A 122 11.70 3.72 -8.18
C TRP A 122 10.77 4.36 -9.21
N LEU A 123 11.26 4.62 -10.41
CA LEU A 123 10.49 5.00 -11.58
C LEU A 123 9.96 3.73 -12.25
N PRO A 124 8.62 3.50 -12.24
CA PRO A 124 8.06 2.32 -12.89
C PRO A 124 8.11 2.49 -14.41
N PRO A 125 8.40 1.42 -15.16
CA PRO A 125 8.33 1.47 -16.62
C PRO A 125 6.88 1.69 -17.10
N PRO A 126 6.67 2.17 -18.35
CA PRO A 126 5.37 2.57 -18.88
C PRO A 126 4.28 1.51 -18.70
N GLU A 127 4.56 0.25 -19.02
CA GLU A 127 3.60 -0.85 -18.89
C GLU A 127 3.16 -1.13 -17.44
N VAL A 128 4.00 -0.77 -16.45
CA VAL A 128 3.64 -0.84 -15.03
C VAL A 128 2.79 0.37 -14.63
N ARG A 129 3.06 1.55 -15.23
CA ARG A 129 2.25 2.77 -15.02
C ARG A 129 0.82 2.52 -15.50
N ASP A 130 0.61 2.04 -16.74
CA ASP A 130 -0.70 1.69 -17.29
C ASP A 130 -1.44 0.66 -16.44
N ARG A 131 -0.74 -0.40 -16.03
CA ARG A 131 -1.31 -1.42 -15.15
C ARG A 131 -1.78 -0.83 -13.83
N ARG A 132 -1.00 0.08 -13.24
CA ARG A 132 -1.38 0.79 -12.01
C ARG A 132 -2.63 1.62 -12.20
N GLU A 133 -2.75 2.34 -13.30
CA GLU A 133 -3.90 3.17 -13.58
C GLU A 133 -5.18 2.33 -13.65
N TRP A 134 -5.20 1.25 -14.42
CA TRP A 134 -6.32 0.32 -14.50
C TRP A 134 -6.72 -0.26 -13.14
N MET A 135 -5.74 -0.74 -12.36
CA MET A 135 -6.02 -1.36 -11.07
C MET A 135 -6.52 -0.33 -10.04
N ARG A 136 -5.95 0.86 -10.02
CA ARG A 136 -6.36 1.96 -9.12
C ARG A 136 -7.72 2.52 -9.49
N TYR A 137 -8.00 2.67 -10.78
CA TYR A 137 -9.33 3.07 -11.26
C TYR A 137 -10.40 2.09 -10.79
N ARG A 138 -10.20 0.80 -11.03
CA ARG A 138 -11.12 -0.22 -10.53
C ARG A 138 -11.30 -0.15 -9.01
N MET A 139 -10.23 -0.01 -8.27
CA MET A 139 -10.27 0.10 -6.81
C MET A 139 -11.03 1.36 -6.34
N SER A 140 -10.85 2.48 -7.02
CA SER A 140 -11.60 3.72 -6.76
C SER A 140 -13.10 3.50 -6.93
N LEU A 141 -13.54 2.86 -8.02
CA LEU A 141 -14.96 2.53 -8.25
C LEU A 141 -15.52 1.62 -7.13
N VAL A 142 -14.76 0.61 -6.69
CA VAL A 142 -15.15 -0.26 -5.56
C VAL A 142 -15.24 0.53 -4.26
N GLY A 143 -14.33 1.47 -4.03
CA GLY A 143 -14.37 2.38 -2.88
C GLY A 143 -15.64 3.26 -2.88
N LEU A 144 -15.99 3.85 -4.02
CA LEU A 144 -17.23 4.62 -4.19
C LEU A 144 -18.46 3.75 -3.94
N GLN A 145 -18.48 2.52 -4.46
CA GLN A 145 -19.57 1.57 -4.21
C GLN A 145 -19.74 1.27 -2.72
N THR A 146 -18.62 1.02 -2.02
CA THR A 146 -18.63 0.77 -0.56
C THR A 146 -19.15 1.99 0.20
N GLY A 147 -18.71 3.19 -0.17
CA GLY A 147 -19.21 4.44 0.40
C GLY A 147 -20.72 4.62 0.25
N LEU A 148 -21.27 4.30 -0.93
CA LEU A 148 -22.71 4.34 -1.18
C LEU A 148 -23.48 3.28 -0.36
N LYS A 149 -22.95 2.06 -0.26
CA LYS A 149 -23.54 1.01 0.59
C LYS A 149 -23.65 1.47 2.04
N ASN A 150 -22.58 2.08 2.58
CA ASN A 150 -22.60 2.62 3.94
C ASN A 150 -23.64 3.73 4.12
N ARG A 151 -23.84 4.59 3.11
CA ARG A 151 -24.90 5.61 3.13
C ARG A 151 -26.29 5.01 3.12
N VAL A 152 -26.52 3.92 2.37
CA VAL A 152 -27.79 3.18 2.40
C VAL A 152 -28.03 2.59 3.80
N HIS A 153 -27.04 1.95 4.42
CA HIS A 153 -27.14 1.48 5.81
C HIS A 153 -27.48 2.63 6.77
N ALA A 154 -26.83 3.79 6.62
CA ALA A 154 -27.10 4.96 7.45
C ALA A 154 -28.54 5.49 7.31
N ILE A 155 -29.12 5.44 6.09
CA ILE A 155 -30.54 5.78 5.88
C ILE A 155 -31.43 4.81 6.66
N LEU A 156 -31.25 3.50 6.51
CA LEU A 156 -32.06 2.50 7.20
C LEU A 156 -31.98 2.69 8.72
N HIS A 157 -30.77 2.83 9.24
CA HIS A 157 -30.53 3.05 10.67
C HIS A 157 -31.21 4.32 11.19
N ARG A 158 -31.08 5.45 10.47
CA ARG A 158 -31.72 6.74 10.84
C ARG A 158 -33.22 6.64 10.93
N HIS A 159 -33.84 5.80 10.12
CA HIS A 159 -35.29 5.62 10.06
C HIS A 159 -35.81 4.40 10.85
N GLY A 160 -34.95 3.76 11.65
CA GLY A 160 -35.32 2.59 12.45
C GLY A 160 -35.78 1.39 11.63
N ILE A 161 -35.28 1.24 10.41
CA ILE A 161 -35.61 0.13 9.52
C ILE A 161 -34.59 -0.98 9.73
N LEU A 162 -35.02 -2.04 10.40
CA LEU A 162 -34.21 -3.24 10.64
C LEU A 162 -34.35 -4.24 9.50
N HIS A 163 -33.34 -5.10 9.35
CA HIS A 163 -33.34 -6.21 8.40
C HIS A 163 -32.44 -7.35 8.88
N ASP A 164 -32.77 -8.58 8.47
CA ASP A 164 -32.02 -9.80 8.83
C ASP A 164 -31.22 -10.36 7.64
N PHE A 165 -31.03 -9.58 6.57
CA PHE A 165 -30.25 -10.02 5.42
C PHE A 165 -28.75 -10.06 5.76
N ALA A 166 -28.13 -11.21 5.58
CA ALA A 166 -26.67 -11.35 5.64
C ALA A 166 -25.96 -10.48 4.56
N ASP A 167 -26.57 -10.35 3.37
CA ASP A 167 -26.17 -9.42 2.32
C ASP A 167 -27.38 -8.56 1.89
N LEU A 168 -27.42 -7.34 2.40
CA LEU A 168 -28.47 -6.36 2.09
C LEU A 168 -28.48 -5.97 0.58
N PHE A 169 -27.35 -6.06 -0.10
CA PHE A 169 -27.20 -5.71 -1.52
C PHE A 169 -27.26 -6.94 -2.46
N GLY A 170 -27.45 -8.11 -1.90
CA GLY A 170 -27.84 -9.31 -2.64
C GLY A 170 -29.29 -9.25 -3.14
N ALA A 171 -29.73 -10.22 -3.93
CA ALA A 171 -31.04 -10.16 -4.59
C ALA A 171 -32.24 -9.96 -3.63
N PRO A 172 -32.34 -10.65 -2.47
CA PRO A 172 -33.46 -10.43 -1.54
C PRO A 172 -33.44 -9.04 -0.88
N GLY A 173 -32.28 -8.62 -0.35
CA GLY A 173 -32.14 -7.31 0.27
C GLY A 173 -32.34 -6.17 -0.72
N ARG A 174 -31.85 -6.33 -1.96
CA ARG A 174 -32.06 -5.37 -3.04
C ARG A 174 -33.55 -5.20 -3.38
N ARG A 175 -34.33 -6.27 -3.40
CA ARG A 175 -35.80 -6.18 -3.59
C ARG A 175 -36.45 -5.39 -2.46
N MET A 176 -36.08 -5.63 -1.21
CA MET A 176 -36.57 -4.88 -0.06
C MET A 176 -36.22 -3.39 -0.20
N LEU A 177 -34.96 -3.03 -0.47
CA LEU A 177 -34.53 -1.65 -0.67
C LEU A 177 -35.30 -0.96 -1.78
N THR A 178 -35.57 -1.66 -2.91
CA THR A 178 -36.33 -1.13 -4.03
C THR A 178 -37.80 -0.88 -3.66
N ARG A 179 -38.43 -1.78 -2.87
CA ARG A 179 -39.79 -1.55 -2.35
C ARG A 179 -39.82 -0.31 -1.45
N LEU A 180 -38.91 -0.21 -0.49
CA LEU A 180 -38.83 0.94 0.41
C LEU A 180 -38.67 2.27 -0.33
N ALA A 181 -37.88 2.29 -1.40
CA ALA A 181 -37.64 3.48 -2.20
C ALA A 181 -38.86 3.93 -3.01
N ASN A 182 -39.79 3.00 -3.32
CA ASN A 182 -40.98 3.27 -4.15
C ASN A 182 -42.30 3.30 -3.36
N ASP A 183 -42.31 2.88 -2.11
CA ASP A 183 -43.49 2.85 -1.27
C ASP A 183 -43.82 4.23 -0.70
N ALA A 184 -44.70 4.96 -1.40
CA ALA A 184 -45.17 6.29 -0.95
C ALA A 184 -45.94 6.27 0.36
N LYS A 185 -46.51 5.13 0.75
CA LYS A 185 -47.33 4.98 1.95
C LYS A 185 -46.51 4.53 3.18
N ASN A 186 -45.19 4.31 3.03
CA ASN A 186 -44.33 3.88 4.12
C ASN A 186 -44.25 4.96 5.21
N PRO A 187 -44.74 4.70 6.46
CA PRO A 187 -44.77 5.72 7.49
C PRO A 187 -43.39 6.05 8.06
N ARG A 188 -42.40 5.15 7.88
CA ARG A 188 -41.03 5.31 8.43
C ARG A 188 -40.11 6.10 7.50
N LEU A 189 -40.33 6.06 6.19
CA LEU A 189 -39.44 6.68 5.21
C LEU A 189 -40.15 7.84 4.49
N ARG A 190 -39.82 9.07 4.89
CA ARG A 190 -40.36 10.28 4.24
C ARG A 190 -39.96 10.37 2.79
N GLU A 191 -40.59 11.25 2.02
CA GLU A 191 -40.34 11.46 0.60
C GLU A 191 -38.86 11.71 0.30
N SER A 192 -38.21 12.61 1.06
CA SER A 192 -36.78 12.90 0.92
C SER A 192 -35.90 11.66 1.14
N GLY A 193 -36.22 10.83 2.14
CA GLY A 193 -35.53 9.57 2.40
C GLY A 193 -35.68 8.55 1.28
N ARG A 194 -36.91 8.43 0.72
CA ARG A 194 -37.18 7.57 -0.44
C ARG A 194 -36.43 8.03 -1.68
N ALA A 195 -36.48 9.34 -1.99
CA ALA A 195 -35.76 9.92 -3.12
C ALA A 195 -34.24 9.70 -3.00
N THR A 196 -33.68 9.95 -1.80
CA THR A 196 -32.25 9.72 -1.55
C THR A 196 -31.89 8.25 -1.67
N LEU A 197 -32.68 7.32 -1.10
CA LEU A 197 -32.46 5.89 -1.21
C LEU A 197 -32.50 5.45 -2.68
N LYS A 198 -33.50 5.89 -3.44
CA LYS A 198 -33.64 5.59 -4.88
C LYS A 198 -32.43 6.07 -5.67
N GLY A 199 -31.95 7.29 -5.42
CA GLY A 199 -30.76 7.85 -6.06
C GLY A 199 -29.49 7.00 -5.77
N TYR A 200 -29.27 6.63 -4.50
CA TYR A 200 -28.14 5.76 -4.13
C TYR A 200 -28.22 4.37 -4.79
N LEU A 201 -29.41 3.79 -4.89
CA LEU A 201 -29.60 2.50 -5.54
C LEU A 201 -29.29 2.57 -7.05
N GLN A 202 -29.67 3.64 -7.73
CA GLN A 202 -29.35 3.88 -9.16
C GLN A 202 -27.83 4.05 -9.36
N LEU A 203 -27.16 4.84 -8.49
CA LEU A 203 -25.72 5.01 -8.53
C LEU A 203 -24.98 3.68 -8.27
N LEU A 204 -25.45 2.86 -7.32
CA LEU A 204 -24.90 1.52 -7.08
C LEU A 204 -24.99 0.62 -8.30
N ASP A 205 -26.12 0.65 -9.02
CA ASP A 205 -26.29 -0.14 -10.26
C ASP A 205 -25.36 0.37 -11.38
N HIS A 206 -25.18 1.69 -11.48
CA HIS A 206 -24.22 2.27 -12.43
C HIS A 206 -22.80 1.83 -12.11
N LEU A 207 -22.36 1.97 -10.84
CA LEU A 207 -21.03 1.53 -10.42
C LEU A 207 -20.79 0.04 -10.62
N ARG A 208 -21.79 -0.82 -10.38
CA ARG A 208 -21.70 -2.26 -10.68
C ARG A 208 -21.38 -2.51 -12.15
N ARG A 209 -22.09 -1.82 -13.07
CA ARG A 209 -21.83 -1.92 -14.50
C ARG A 209 -20.43 -1.47 -14.86
N GLN A 210 -19.99 -0.30 -14.35
CA GLN A 210 -18.65 0.24 -14.60
C GLN A 210 -17.55 -0.69 -14.08
N ILE A 211 -17.68 -1.22 -12.86
CA ILE A 211 -16.73 -2.19 -12.30
C ILE A 211 -16.64 -3.44 -13.18
N ALA A 212 -17.77 -3.92 -13.70
CA ALA A 212 -17.80 -5.09 -14.58
C ALA A 212 -17.11 -4.79 -15.93
N VAL A 213 -17.32 -3.60 -16.51
CA VAL A 213 -16.66 -3.15 -17.75
C VAL A 213 -15.15 -3.09 -17.53
N VAL A 214 -14.69 -2.35 -16.51
CA VAL A 214 -13.27 -2.21 -16.21
C VAL A 214 -12.61 -3.56 -15.90
N THR A 215 -13.30 -4.45 -15.18
CA THR A 215 -12.80 -5.79 -14.88
C THR A 215 -12.58 -6.59 -16.16
N ARG A 216 -13.53 -6.54 -17.11
CA ARG A 216 -13.37 -7.20 -18.43
C ARG A 216 -12.21 -6.60 -19.23
N THR A 217 -12.06 -5.27 -19.21
CA THR A 217 -10.95 -4.58 -19.86
C THR A 217 -9.61 -5.02 -19.27
N ILE A 218 -9.51 -5.09 -17.95
CA ILE A 218 -8.31 -5.59 -17.24
C ILE A 218 -7.96 -7.01 -17.73
N TYR A 219 -8.94 -7.93 -17.81
CA TYR A 219 -8.68 -9.30 -18.27
C TYR A 219 -8.26 -9.39 -19.75
N ARG A 220 -8.69 -8.43 -20.60
CA ARG A 220 -8.28 -8.39 -22.00
C ARG A 220 -6.87 -7.86 -22.20
N HIS A 221 -6.50 -6.82 -21.44
CA HIS A 221 -5.21 -6.12 -21.60
C HIS A 221 -4.09 -6.70 -20.76
N LEU A 222 -4.39 -7.24 -19.59
CA LEU A 222 -3.36 -7.80 -18.72
C LEU A 222 -3.11 -9.26 -19.05
N ARG A 223 -2.01 -9.51 -19.77
CA ARG A 223 -1.53 -10.87 -20.06
C ARG A 223 -1.25 -11.60 -18.75
N VAL A 224 -1.64 -12.87 -18.71
CA VAL A 224 -1.31 -13.76 -17.59
C VAL A 224 0.15 -14.18 -17.71
N THR A 225 1.02 -13.49 -17.00
CA THR A 225 2.44 -13.81 -16.94
C THR A 225 2.70 -15.01 -16.02
N PRO A 226 3.84 -15.74 -16.16
CA PRO A 226 4.23 -16.79 -15.22
C PRO A 226 4.23 -16.30 -13.76
N GLN A 227 4.64 -15.06 -13.53
CA GLN A 227 4.63 -14.44 -12.21
C GLN A 227 3.19 -14.20 -11.69
N ALA A 228 2.25 -13.80 -12.54
CA ALA A 228 0.83 -13.69 -12.17
C ALA A 228 0.25 -15.05 -11.80
N LYS A 229 0.58 -16.12 -12.54
CA LYS A 229 0.17 -17.49 -12.21
C LYS A 229 0.71 -17.94 -10.85
N ARG A 230 1.99 -17.71 -10.59
CA ARG A 230 2.60 -18.02 -9.29
C ARG A 230 1.87 -17.33 -8.13
N LEU A 231 1.55 -16.04 -8.27
CA LEU A 231 0.80 -15.31 -7.25
C LEU A 231 -0.63 -15.84 -7.07
N GLN A 232 -1.31 -16.23 -8.14
CA GLN A 232 -2.65 -16.83 -8.08
C GLN A 232 -2.65 -18.20 -7.40
N GLY A 233 -1.53 -18.90 -7.33
CA GLY A 233 -1.34 -20.11 -6.54
C GLY A 233 -1.45 -19.88 -5.04
N LEU A 234 -1.23 -18.66 -4.55
CA LEU A 234 -1.37 -18.33 -3.13
C LEU A 234 -2.85 -18.35 -2.70
N PRO A 235 -3.16 -18.94 -1.54
CA PRO A 235 -4.51 -18.89 -0.99
C PRO A 235 -5.05 -17.47 -0.88
N GLY A 236 -6.27 -17.25 -1.38
CA GLY A 236 -6.94 -15.96 -1.35
C GLY A 236 -6.48 -14.94 -2.41
N VAL A 237 -5.49 -15.25 -3.23
CA VAL A 237 -5.02 -14.37 -4.30
C VAL A 237 -5.68 -14.75 -5.62
N GLY A 238 -6.79 -14.09 -5.95
CA GLY A 238 -7.43 -14.21 -7.27
C GLY A 238 -6.74 -13.35 -8.34
N PRO A 239 -7.17 -13.44 -9.62
CA PRO A 239 -6.55 -12.73 -10.74
C PRO A 239 -6.43 -11.21 -10.51
N ILE A 240 -7.49 -10.56 -10.01
CA ILE A 240 -7.47 -9.11 -9.73
C ILE A 240 -6.43 -8.75 -8.67
N LEU A 241 -6.33 -9.53 -7.59
CA LEU A 241 -5.34 -9.27 -6.54
C LEU A 241 -3.92 -9.53 -7.04
N ALA A 242 -3.70 -10.59 -7.83
CA ALA A 242 -2.40 -10.86 -8.44
C ALA A 242 -1.94 -9.69 -9.33
N HIS A 243 -2.81 -9.18 -10.19
CA HIS A 243 -2.49 -8.02 -11.03
C HIS A 243 -2.32 -6.73 -10.23
N THR A 244 -3.10 -6.52 -9.15
CA THR A 244 -2.91 -5.38 -8.24
C THR A 244 -1.54 -5.43 -7.57
N ILE A 245 -1.16 -6.60 -7.07
CA ILE A 245 0.16 -6.81 -6.44
C ILE A 245 1.27 -6.54 -7.45
N LEU A 246 1.19 -7.10 -8.66
CA LEU A 246 2.17 -6.87 -9.72
C LEU A 246 2.24 -5.41 -10.17
N ALA A 247 1.11 -4.73 -10.26
CA ALA A 247 1.07 -3.31 -10.60
C ALA A 247 1.82 -2.44 -9.57
N GLU A 248 1.62 -2.71 -8.28
CA GLU A 248 2.23 -1.92 -7.21
C GLU A 248 3.67 -2.33 -6.92
N VAL A 249 3.98 -3.64 -6.98
CA VAL A 249 5.32 -4.17 -6.75
C VAL A 249 6.22 -3.91 -7.96
N GLY A 250 5.70 -4.11 -9.20
CA GLY A 250 6.49 -4.15 -10.43
C GLY A 250 7.38 -5.39 -10.47
N ASP A 251 8.66 -5.21 -10.16
CA ASP A 251 9.62 -6.31 -10.02
C ASP A 251 9.90 -6.64 -8.55
N PHE A 252 9.75 -7.92 -8.17
CA PHE A 252 10.15 -8.42 -6.84
C PHE A 252 11.66 -8.38 -6.64
N GLY A 253 12.43 -8.43 -7.74
CA GLY A 253 13.89 -8.37 -7.76
C GLY A 253 14.46 -7.11 -7.14
N ARG A 254 13.77 -5.98 -7.26
CA ARG A 254 14.20 -4.69 -6.73
C ARG A 254 14.24 -4.60 -5.20
N PHE A 255 13.63 -5.55 -4.50
CA PHE A 255 13.66 -5.60 -3.04
C PHE A 255 14.79 -6.49 -2.53
N ARG A 256 15.61 -5.98 -1.62
CA ARG A 256 16.71 -6.73 -1.02
C ARG A 256 16.23 -7.94 -0.20
N SER A 257 15.05 -7.85 0.42
CA SER A 257 14.48 -8.92 1.24
C SER A 257 12.96 -8.80 1.35
N ALA A 258 12.31 -9.86 1.82
CA ALA A 258 10.88 -9.87 2.15
C ALA A 258 10.51 -8.79 3.18
N ARG A 259 11.43 -8.42 4.10
CA ARG A 259 11.22 -7.34 5.07
C ARG A 259 11.06 -5.98 4.38
N HIS A 260 11.87 -5.70 3.35
CA HIS A 260 11.76 -4.45 2.57
C HIS A 260 10.44 -4.40 1.80
N LEU A 261 10.01 -5.52 1.19
CA LEU A 261 8.70 -5.58 0.53
C LEU A 261 7.54 -5.40 1.54
N SER A 262 7.62 -6.03 2.71
CA SER A 262 6.60 -5.88 3.76
C SER A 262 6.51 -4.42 4.27
N SER A 263 7.64 -3.75 4.42
CA SER A 263 7.68 -2.33 4.78
C SER A 263 7.08 -1.45 3.67
N TYR A 264 7.45 -1.69 2.43
CA TYR A 264 6.87 -1.01 1.26
C TYR A 264 5.36 -1.22 1.14
N SER A 265 4.88 -2.41 1.52
CA SER A 265 3.46 -2.80 1.54
C SER A 265 2.70 -2.25 2.76
N LEU A 266 3.33 -1.50 3.65
CA LEU A 266 2.74 -1.00 4.90
C LEU A 266 2.20 -2.10 5.82
N LEU A 267 2.85 -3.25 5.83
CA LEU A 267 2.51 -4.40 6.68
C LEU A 267 3.47 -4.54 7.87
N ALA A 268 4.63 -3.90 7.81
CA ALA A 268 5.59 -3.90 8.92
C ALA A 268 5.18 -2.86 9.98
N PRO A 269 5.27 -3.21 11.28
CA PRO A 269 5.07 -2.24 12.35
C PRO A 269 6.18 -1.18 12.30
N ARG A 270 5.86 0.06 12.69
CA ARG A 270 6.86 1.11 12.87
C ARG A 270 7.54 0.94 14.21
N ALA A 271 8.85 1.10 14.24
CA ALA A 271 9.59 1.29 15.48
C ALA A 271 9.46 2.77 15.90
N PHE A 272 9.02 2.98 17.13
CA PHE A 272 9.03 4.27 17.84
C PHE A 272 9.64 4.00 19.20
N ASP A 273 10.93 3.71 19.24
CA ASP A 273 11.65 3.52 20.51
C ASP A 273 12.41 4.81 20.80
N THR A 274 11.92 5.55 21.77
CA THR A 274 12.57 6.70 22.38
C THR A 274 12.64 6.42 23.88
N GLY A 275 13.59 5.61 24.33
CA GLY A 275 13.73 5.30 25.73
C GLY A 275 14.47 3.99 26.00
N GLU A 276 14.72 3.72 27.26
CA GLU A 276 15.43 2.54 27.75
C GLU A 276 14.90 1.23 27.17
N GLU A 277 15.81 0.33 26.81
CA GLU A 277 15.50 -1.03 26.39
C GLU A 277 14.72 -1.72 27.52
N THR A 278 13.42 -1.81 27.37
CA THR A 278 12.59 -2.66 28.22
C THR A 278 12.49 -4.03 27.55
N ASP A 279 12.74 -5.10 28.30
CA ASP A 279 12.58 -6.51 27.84
C ASP A 279 11.14 -6.86 27.42
N GLU A 280 10.20 -5.95 27.58
CA GLU A 280 8.83 -6.13 27.11
C GLU A 280 8.71 -5.83 25.61
N ALA A 281 8.29 -6.83 24.86
CA ALA A 281 7.93 -6.64 23.45
C ALA A 281 6.91 -5.49 23.31
N PRO A 282 7.18 -4.49 22.45
CA PRO A 282 6.35 -3.29 22.36
C PRO A 282 4.90 -3.65 22.06
N LYS A 283 4.00 -3.32 22.97
CA LYS A 283 2.56 -3.55 22.84
C LYS A 283 1.96 -2.61 21.77
N GLY A 284 1.29 -3.17 20.76
CA GLY A 284 0.31 -2.43 19.94
C GLY A 284 0.86 -1.45 18.91
N ARG A 285 2.03 -1.66 18.34
CA ARG A 285 2.58 -0.79 17.29
C ARG A 285 1.69 -0.75 16.05
N HIS A 286 1.29 0.44 15.64
CA HIS A 286 0.49 0.65 14.45
C HIS A 286 1.32 0.44 13.18
N VAL A 287 0.71 -0.21 12.18
CA VAL A 287 1.25 -0.21 10.81
C VAL A 287 1.22 1.20 10.23
N GLY A 288 2.27 1.59 9.52
CA GLY A 288 2.37 2.95 8.98
C GLY A 288 1.19 3.33 8.06
N HIS A 289 0.90 4.63 8.01
CA HIS A 289 -0.14 5.19 7.12
C HIS A 289 0.43 5.71 5.79
N MET A 290 1.75 5.86 5.70
CA MET A 290 2.42 6.47 4.55
C MET A 290 3.10 5.42 3.68
N GLY A 291 2.59 5.24 2.47
CA GLY A 291 3.08 4.29 1.47
C GLY A 291 1.97 3.79 0.56
N ARG A 292 2.12 2.59 0.02
CA ARG A 292 1.23 2.02 -1.00
C ARG A 292 -0.05 1.43 -0.39
N ARG A 293 -1.06 2.28 -0.14
CA ARG A 293 -2.36 1.86 0.43
C ARG A 293 -3.03 0.77 -0.40
N THR A 294 -2.96 0.86 -1.74
CA THR A 294 -3.49 -0.14 -2.67
C THR A 294 -2.88 -1.51 -2.43
N LEU A 295 -1.55 -1.56 -2.26
CA LEU A 295 -0.84 -2.82 -2.01
C LEU A 295 -1.17 -3.40 -0.63
N LYS A 296 -1.24 -2.56 0.41
CA LYS A 296 -1.71 -2.97 1.74
C LYS A 296 -3.10 -3.59 1.68
N TRP A 297 -4.03 -2.92 1.01
CA TRP A 297 -5.39 -3.41 0.80
C TRP A 297 -5.38 -4.78 0.11
N ALA A 298 -4.61 -4.92 -0.98
CA ALA A 298 -4.56 -6.18 -1.73
C ALA A 298 -4.10 -7.36 -0.85
N TRP A 299 -3.10 -7.16 0.00
CA TRP A 299 -2.64 -8.21 0.92
C TRP A 299 -3.65 -8.54 2.03
N ILE A 300 -4.38 -7.55 2.53
CA ILE A 300 -5.43 -7.77 3.55
C ILE A 300 -6.61 -8.52 2.92
N GLU A 301 -7.04 -8.17 1.72
CA GLU A 301 -8.10 -8.90 0.99
C GLU A 301 -7.68 -10.34 0.68
N ALA A 302 -6.43 -10.55 0.24
CA ALA A 302 -5.88 -11.89 0.10
C ALA A 302 -5.90 -12.65 1.43
N GLY A 303 -5.58 -11.99 2.55
CA GLY A 303 -5.66 -12.54 3.89
C GLY A 303 -7.06 -13.03 4.27
N HIS A 304 -8.10 -12.27 3.96
CA HIS A 304 -9.48 -12.70 4.15
C HIS A 304 -9.80 -13.98 3.35
N GLY A 305 -9.36 -14.05 2.10
CA GLY A 305 -9.53 -15.24 1.26
C GLY A 305 -8.75 -16.45 1.78
N ALA A 306 -7.51 -16.24 2.20
CA ALA A 306 -6.64 -17.31 2.72
C ALA A 306 -7.18 -17.92 4.02
N VAL A 307 -7.65 -17.09 4.95
CA VAL A 307 -8.27 -17.56 6.21
C VAL A 307 -9.52 -18.38 5.94
N ARG A 308 -10.36 -17.99 4.97
CA ARG A 308 -11.53 -18.79 4.59
C ARG A 308 -11.18 -20.13 3.96
N ARG A 309 -10.08 -20.20 3.20
CA ARG A 309 -9.62 -21.46 2.59
C ARG A 309 -9.08 -22.46 3.61
N GLY A 310 -8.62 -21.99 4.78
CA GLY A 310 -8.03 -22.86 5.81
C GLY A 310 -6.52 -23.03 5.67
N GLY A 311 -5.98 -24.12 6.25
CA GLY A 311 -4.56 -24.45 6.21
C GLY A 311 -3.70 -23.49 7.04
N ARG A 312 -2.41 -23.38 6.70
CA ARG A 312 -1.39 -22.62 7.42
C ARG A 312 -1.81 -21.17 7.75
N PHE A 313 -2.46 -20.48 6.81
CA PHE A 313 -2.85 -19.08 6.99
C PHE A 313 -4.01 -18.92 7.99
N ARG A 314 -4.90 -19.92 8.06
CA ARG A 314 -5.93 -19.98 9.09
C ARG A 314 -5.31 -20.20 10.47
N GLU A 315 -4.32 -21.07 10.59
CA GLU A 315 -3.59 -21.29 11.85
C GLU A 315 -2.88 -20.01 12.33
N VAL A 316 -2.27 -19.25 11.41
CA VAL A 316 -1.69 -17.93 11.73
C VAL A 316 -2.76 -17.00 12.28
N PHE A 317 -3.92 -16.90 11.62
CA PHE A 317 -5.02 -16.06 12.06
C PHE A 317 -5.51 -16.47 13.46
N ASP A 318 -5.81 -17.76 13.67
CA ASP A 318 -6.36 -18.25 14.93
C ASP A 318 -5.41 -18.05 16.11
N ARG A 319 -4.11 -18.22 15.90
CA ARG A 319 -3.07 -17.96 16.93
C ARG A 319 -3.11 -16.55 17.49
N TYR A 320 -3.38 -15.54 16.64
CA TYR A 320 -3.35 -14.13 17.01
C TYR A 320 -4.72 -13.54 17.34
N THR A 321 -5.80 -14.29 17.14
CA THR A 321 -7.17 -13.79 17.30
C THR A 321 -8.01 -14.63 18.24
N ASP A 322 -7.42 -15.62 18.92
CA ASP A 322 -8.16 -16.60 19.74
C ASP A 322 -9.31 -17.23 18.94
N GLY A 323 -8.97 -17.85 17.81
CA GLY A 323 -9.97 -18.46 16.93
C GLY A 323 -10.93 -17.47 16.28
N GLY A 324 -10.56 -16.20 16.18
CA GLY A 324 -11.37 -15.15 15.59
C GLY A 324 -12.29 -14.39 16.58
N LYS A 325 -12.15 -14.62 17.88
CA LYS A 325 -12.92 -13.95 18.91
C LYS A 325 -12.42 -12.52 19.18
N GLN A 326 -11.10 -12.29 19.07
CA GLN A 326 -10.47 -11.01 19.38
C GLN A 326 -9.59 -10.50 18.24
N ASN A 327 -9.38 -9.20 18.17
CA ASN A 327 -8.39 -8.57 17.29
C ASN A 327 -8.40 -9.01 15.80
N ARG A 328 -9.56 -9.36 15.25
CA ARG A 328 -9.71 -9.91 13.88
C ARG A 328 -8.99 -9.09 12.80
N ASN A 329 -9.10 -7.76 12.86
CA ASN A 329 -8.42 -6.88 11.90
C ASN A 329 -6.90 -7.03 11.96
N ARG A 330 -6.33 -7.15 13.17
CA ARG A 330 -4.90 -7.43 13.37
C ARG A 330 -4.53 -8.80 12.81
N GLY A 331 -5.37 -9.80 13.02
CA GLY A 331 -5.18 -11.15 12.46
C GLY A 331 -5.07 -11.13 10.94
N TYR A 332 -5.96 -10.43 10.24
CA TYR A 332 -5.90 -10.31 8.77
C TYR A 332 -4.66 -9.55 8.28
N ILE A 333 -4.19 -8.53 9.01
CA ILE A 333 -2.94 -7.83 8.69
C ILE A 333 -1.73 -8.78 8.81
N LEU A 334 -1.70 -9.62 9.86
CA LEU A 334 -0.61 -10.59 10.06
C LEU A 334 -0.62 -11.68 8.99
N VAL A 335 -1.80 -12.17 8.61
CA VAL A 335 -1.93 -13.11 7.47
C VAL A 335 -1.48 -12.44 6.17
N GLY A 336 -1.90 -11.20 5.90
CA GLY A 336 -1.44 -10.44 4.74
C GLY A 336 0.08 -10.24 4.73
N HIS A 337 0.70 -10.02 5.90
CA HIS A 337 2.15 -9.96 6.04
C HIS A 337 2.84 -11.28 5.70
N GLU A 338 2.29 -12.40 6.17
CA GLU A 338 2.85 -13.73 5.87
C GLU A 338 2.66 -14.09 4.38
N LEU A 339 1.51 -13.76 3.77
CA LEU A 339 1.30 -13.87 2.33
C LEU A 339 2.31 -13.05 1.53
N CYS A 340 2.57 -11.80 1.94
CA CYS A 340 3.56 -10.92 1.31
C CYS A 340 4.97 -11.55 1.34
N ARG A 341 5.37 -12.11 2.48
CA ARG A 341 6.67 -12.81 2.62
C ARG A 341 6.74 -14.07 1.75
N THR A 342 5.66 -14.84 1.71
CA THR A 342 5.57 -16.05 0.88
C THR A 342 5.62 -15.67 -0.61
N ALA A 343 4.88 -14.64 -1.03
CA ALA A 343 4.91 -14.12 -2.39
C ALA A 343 6.32 -13.68 -2.82
N TYR A 344 7.04 -13.00 -1.94
CA TYR A 344 8.43 -12.65 -2.19
C TYR A 344 9.30 -13.89 -2.42
N ALA A 345 9.17 -14.89 -1.56
CA ALA A 345 9.98 -16.11 -1.62
C ALA A 345 9.74 -16.91 -2.93
N ILE A 346 8.47 -17.12 -3.29
CA ILE A 346 8.12 -17.86 -4.52
C ILE A 346 8.47 -17.08 -5.78
N SER A 347 8.35 -15.75 -5.75
CA SER A 347 8.73 -14.90 -6.89
C SER A 347 10.23 -14.84 -7.10
N LYS A 348 11.05 -14.77 -6.03
CA LYS A 348 12.52 -14.76 -6.13
C LYS A 348 13.11 -16.10 -6.55
N LYS A 349 12.48 -17.21 -6.12
CA LYS A 349 12.92 -18.57 -6.44
C LYS A 349 12.26 -19.13 -7.72
N GLU A 350 11.33 -18.40 -8.29
CA GLU A 350 10.51 -18.81 -9.43
C GLU A 350 9.79 -20.14 -9.24
N THR A 351 9.40 -20.44 -7.99
CA THR A 351 8.72 -21.67 -7.58
C THR A 351 7.22 -21.45 -7.40
N GLU A 352 6.45 -22.53 -7.45
CA GLU A 352 5.04 -22.52 -7.09
C GLU A 352 4.84 -22.59 -5.57
N TYR A 353 3.71 -22.05 -5.10
CA TYR A 353 3.32 -22.17 -3.71
C TYR A 353 2.94 -23.62 -3.36
N ARG A 354 3.41 -24.09 -2.21
CA ARG A 354 3.02 -25.36 -1.59
C ARG A 354 2.61 -25.10 -0.15
N ASP A 355 1.51 -25.70 0.30
CA ASP A 355 1.01 -25.53 1.67
C ASP A 355 2.00 -26.08 2.72
N ASP A 356 2.69 -27.17 2.39
CA ASP A 356 3.79 -27.72 3.19
C ASP A 356 5.13 -27.45 2.49
N PRO A 357 5.91 -26.43 2.91
CA PRO A 357 7.28 -26.33 2.44
C PRO A 357 8.04 -27.57 2.92
N PRO A 358 8.89 -28.20 2.06
CA PRO A 358 9.70 -29.34 2.46
C PRO A 358 10.47 -29.00 3.74
N ALA A 359 10.46 -29.91 4.71
CA ALA A 359 11.20 -29.77 5.97
C ALA A 359 12.63 -29.34 5.65
N ARG A 360 13.13 -28.28 6.27
CA ARG A 360 14.51 -27.83 6.05
C ARG A 360 15.44 -28.97 6.42
N PRO A 361 16.35 -29.43 5.53
CA PRO A 361 17.33 -30.42 5.90
C PRO A 361 18.08 -29.92 7.14
N GLY A 362 17.97 -30.61 8.27
CA GLY A 362 18.67 -30.30 9.51
C GLY A 362 17.87 -29.64 10.64
N SER A 363 16.56 -29.33 10.48
CA SER A 363 15.79 -28.66 11.56
C SER A 363 15.16 -29.58 12.60
N SER A 364 15.25 -30.91 12.44
CA SER A 364 14.50 -31.87 13.26
C SER A 364 15.08 -32.19 14.64
N LYS A 365 16.32 -31.80 14.95
CA LYS A 365 16.93 -32.14 16.26
C LYS A 365 17.17 -30.99 17.23
N LYS A 366 17.36 -29.75 16.76
CA LYS A 366 17.60 -28.62 17.69
C LYS A 366 16.33 -27.93 18.22
N GLY A 367 15.22 -27.96 17.49
CA GLY A 367 13.95 -27.37 17.92
C GLY A 367 13.19 -28.22 18.96
N ALA A 368 13.30 -29.52 18.91
CA ALA A 368 12.66 -30.45 19.87
C ALA A 368 13.38 -30.37 21.23
N ALA A 369 14.71 -30.38 21.24
CA ALA A 369 15.49 -30.24 22.47
C ALA A 369 15.31 -28.93 23.21
N SER A 370 15.19 -27.81 22.45
CA SER A 370 14.95 -26.47 23.03
C SER A 370 13.53 -26.37 23.63
N ARG A 371 12.51 -26.95 22.99
CA ARG A 371 11.13 -26.97 23.51
C ARG A 371 10.98 -27.85 24.72
N GLU A 372 11.70 -28.99 24.79
CA GLU A 372 11.71 -29.88 25.92
C GLU A 372 12.47 -29.28 27.11
N HIS A 373 13.56 -28.56 26.86
CA HIS A 373 14.29 -27.82 27.90
C HIS A 373 13.47 -26.65 28.49
N ALA A 374 12.72 -25.94 27.65
CA ALA A 374 11.79 -24.88 28.09
C ALA A 374 10.60 -25.46 28.89
N ARG A 375 10.12 -26.65 28.51
CA ARG A 375 9.03 -27.38 29.22
C ARG A 375 9.51 -27.89 30.60
N ARG A 376 10.73 -28.41 30.68
CA ARG A 376 11.36 -28.85 31.94
C ARG A 376 11.67 -27.68 32.88
N ARG A 377 12.07 -26.50 32.37
CA ARG A 377 12.24 -25.30 33.18
C ARG A 377 10.92 -24.78 33.75
N ARG A 378 9.83 -24.79 32.98
CA ARG A 378 8.49 -24.41 33.48
C ARG A 378 7.96 -25.37 34.53
N ALA A 379 8.18 -26.69 34.39
CA ALA A 379 7.77 -27.69 35.37
C ALA A 379 8.57 -27.55 36.69
N LYS A 380 9.87 -27.24 36.62
CA LYS A 380 10.68 -26.96 37.84
C LYS A 380 10.28 -25.67 38.56
N SER A 381 9.83 -24.62 37.84
CA SER A 381 9.41 -23.34 38.47
C SER A 381 8.02 -23.44 39.15
N GLN A 382 7.21 -24.43 38.79
CA GLN A 382 5.93 -24.70 39.44
C GLN A 382 6.04 -25.52 40.71
N ASN A 383 7.13 -26.32 40.86
CA ASN A 383 7.34 -27.16 42.05
C ASN A 383 8.20 -26.47 43.12
N SER A 384 8.64 -25.26 42.94
CA SER A 384 9.51 -24.50 43.90
C SER A 384 8.79 -23.31 44.57
N ARG A 385 7.44 -23.35 44.71
CA ARG A 385 6.75 -22.44 45.62
C ARG A 385 6.68 -23.08 47.01
N PRO A 386 7.34 -22.56 48.03
CA PRO A 386 7.17 -23.05 49.42
C PRO A 386 5.77 -22.65 49.88
N GLY A 387 5.08 -23.65 50.43
CA GLY A 387 3.85 -23.44 51.13
C GLY A 387 4.10 -22.64 52.42
N THR A 388 3.46 -21.51 52.53
CA THR A 388 3.28 -20.86 53.83
C THR A 388 1.82 -20.84 54.12
N GLY A 389 1.42 -21.85 54.91
CA GLY A 389 0.16 -21.81 55.62
C GLY A 389 0.43 -21.51 57.08
N GLN A 390 -0.25 -20.51 57.59
CA GLN A 390 -0.85 -20.52 58.94
C GLN A 390 -1.78 -19.32 59.00
N PRO A 391 -3.03 -19.48 59.45
CA PRO A 391 -3.93 -18.33 59.68
C PRO A 391 -3.66 -17.70 61.04
N ASP A 392 -3.54 -16.39 61.09
CA ASP A 392 -3.54 -15.59 62.30
C ASP A 392 -4.92 -15.54 62.98
N PRO A 393 -4.96 -15.47 64.33
CA PRO A 393 -6.21 -15.43 65.09
C PRO A 393 -6.91 -14.05 65.00
N PRO A 394 -8.24 -13.99 65.28
CA PRO A 394 -9.03 -12.77 65.12
C PRO A 394 -8.69 -11.72 66.14
N MET A 395 -8.43 -10.49 65.72
CA MET A 395 -8.37 -9.31 66.59
C MET A 395 -9.74 -8.89 67.06
N VAL A 396 -9.85 -8.80 68.37
CA VAL A 396 -10.99 -8.28 69.13
C VAL A 396 -11.09 -6.76 68.95
N ALA A 397 -12.26 -6.24 68.63
CA ALA A 397 -12.56 -4.82 68.64
C ALA A 397 -12.72 -4.32 70.05
N VAL A 398 -12.03 -3.20 70.37
CA VAL A 398 -12.36 -2.36 71.53
C VAL A 398 -12.25 -0.89 71.14
N GLY A 399 -13.33 -0.15 71.39
CA GLY A 399 -13.36 1.31 71.50
C GLY A 399 -13.77 2.07 70.27
#